data_3dafae46da941679529ec6ae5a1e9cd2
#
_entry.id   3dafae46da941679529ec6ae5a1e9cd2
#
_cell.length_a   1.000
_cell.length_b   1.000
_cell.length_c   1.000
_cell.angle_alpha   90.00
_cell.angle_beta   90.00
_cell.angle_gamma   90.00
#
_symmetry.space_group_name_H-M   'P 1'
#
loop_
_entity.id
_entity.type
_entity.pdbx_description
1 polymer ?
#
loop_
_entity_poly.entity_id
_entity_poly.type
_entity_poly.pdbx_seq_one_letter_code
_entity_poly.pdbx_strand_id
1 'polypeptide(L)'
;MASIMDGERQFHIRTLPEDVGRYVILPGDPNRVPKIAQMLDDAVQVAQNREYNVYTGTLEGEKVTVCSTGIGGPSAAIAVEELIKCGADTFIRIGTSGGMDLKVSGGDLVIASAAVRGEGTTAEYLPVDYPAVADFLVVDALKRAAEFTSTNEIGNRYHIGVVHSKDSFYGEVEPENSPVKENINSRWKSYLECGCLTSEMECAAIFAVGIVRRARCGGVLTALWNVERSKAGLPDNITDDSSRAIRCAVDAIRILIKEDRDNF
;
A
#
# COMPACT_ATOMS: atom_id res chain seq x y z
N MET A 1 -10.92 26.71 -14.12
CA MET A 1 -10.72 26.45 -12.67
C MET A 1 -9.43 27.11 -12.29
N ALA A 2 -9.45 28.01 -11.28
CA ALA A 2 -8.21 28.54 -10.73
C ALA A 2 -7.38 27.36 -10.21
N SER A 3 -6.09 27.34 -10.55
CA SER A 3 -5.17 26.33 -10.02
C SER A 3 -5.20 26.39 -8.49
N ILE A 4 -5.49 25.28 -7.84
CA ILE A 4 -5.36 25.12 -6.38
C ILE A 4 -3.85 25.09 -6.00
N MET A 5 -2.99 25.43 -6.94
CA MET A 5 -1.54 25.39 -6.81
C MET A 5 -1.02 26.72 -6.28
N ASP A 6 -0.19 26.67 -5.26
CA ASP A 6 0.58 27.80 -4.78
C ASP A 6 1.85 27.90 -5.64
N GLY A 7 1.73 28.62 -6.76
CA GLY A 7 2.74 28.60 -7.80
C GLY A 7 2.77 27.25 -8.52
N GLU A 8 3.93 26.59 -8.60
CA GLU A 8 4.16 25.31 -9.27
C GLU A 8 4.08 24.11 -8.32
N ARG A 9 4.04 24.34 -6.99
CA ARG A 9 4.01 23.28 -5.97
C ARG A 9 2.62 22.67 -5.81
N GLN A 10 2.57 21.36 -5.62
CA GLN A 10 1.32 20.65 -5.30
C GLN A 10 0.74 21.16 -3.97
N PHE A 11 -0.59 21.17 -3.88
CA PHE A 11 -1.26 21.80 -2.73
C PHE A 11 -1.04 21.07 -1.41
N HIS A 12 -1.11 19.74 -1.40
CA HIS A 12 -0.98 18.95 -0.17
C HIS A 12 0.44 18.42 0.05
N ILE A 13 1.05 17.76 -0.92
CA ILE A 13 2.38 17.16 -0.76
C ILE A 13 3.52 18.18 -0.88
N ARG A 14 3.26 19.38 -1.36
CA ARG A 14 4.21 20.52 -1.47
C ARG A 14 5.44 20.24 -2.34
N THR A 15 5.40 19.27 -3.22
CA THR A 15 6.47 18.97 -4.17
C THR A 15 6.31 19.76 -5.48
N LEU A 16 7.44 19.92 -6.17
CA LEU A 16 7.54 20.33 -7.57
C LEU A 16 7.67 19.09 -8.47
N PRO A 17 7.41 19.19 -9.78
CA PRO A 17 7.65 18.08 -10.71
C PRO A 17 9.08 17.53 -10.67
N GLU A 18 10.08 18.43 -10.58
CA GLU A 18 11.49 18.05 -10.48
C GLU A 18 11.87 17.33 -9.19
N ASP A 19 11.07 17.45 -8.14
CA ASP A 19 11.29 16.80 -6.86
C ASP A 19 10.90 15.31 -6.89
N VAL A 20 10.07 14.87 -7.84
CA VAL A 20 9.44 13.55 -7.84
C VAL A 20 10.02 12.66 -8.93
N GLY A 21 10.28 11.41 -8.58
CA GLY A 21 10.68 10.36 -9.52
C GLY A 21 9.49 9.63 -10.12
N ARG A 22 9.73 8.91 -11.22
CA ARG A 22 8.73 8.08 -11.90
C ARG A 22 8.19 6.96 -10.98
N TYR A 23 9.05 6.39 -10.13
CA TYR A 23 8.74 5.31 -9.20
C TYR A 23 8.54 5.86 -7.80
N VAL A 24 7.46 5.43 -7.14
CA VAL A 24 7.11 5.93 -5.81
C VAL A 24 6.80 4.79 -4.84
N ILE A 25 7.38 4.87 -3.65
CA ILE A 25 7.07 4.00 -2.52
C ILE A 25 6.18 4.76 -1.54
N LEU A 26 5.04 4.16 -1.16
CA LEU A 26 3.98 4.77 -0.37
C LEU A 26 3.79 4.09 1.00
N PRO A 27 4.55 4.46 2.05
CA PRO A 27 4.20 4.08 3.42
C PRO A 27 3.02 4.92 3.94
N GLY A 28 2.20 4.37 4.84
CA GLY A 28 1.17 5.14 5.53
C GLY A 28 1.77 6.10 6.56
N ASP A 29 2.67 5.60 7.40
CA ASP A 29 3.31 6.34 8.51
C ASP A 29 4.46 7.24 8.01
N PRO A 30 4.41 8.56 8.26
CA PRO A 30 5.50 9.49 7.92
C PRO A 30 6.86 9.11 8.53
N ASN A 31 6.89 8.43 9.67
CA ASN A 31 8.12 8.01 10.34
C ASN A 31 8.83 6.84 9.62
N ARG A 32 8.15 6.14 8.72
CA ARG A 32 8.76 5.11 7.87
C ARG A 32 9.51 5.70 6.69
N VAL A 33 9.15 6.91 6.23
CA VAL A 33 9.76 7.55 5.05
C VAL A 33 11.27 7.66 5.16
N PRO A 34 11.87 8.22 6.23
CA PRO A 34 13.33 8.29 6.36
C PRO A 34 14.01 6.91 6.37
N LYS A 35 13.36 5.89 6.96
CA LYS A 35 13.90 4.52 7.01
C LYS A 35 13.98 3.88 5.63
N ILE A 36 12.97 4.13 4.79
CA ILE A 36 12.94 3.66 3.41
C ILE A 36 13.94 4.46 2.56
N ALA A 37 14.01 5.78 2.75
CA ALA A 37 14.91 6.66 2.02
C ALA A 37 16.39 6.28 2.24
N GLN A 38 16.77 5.74 3.41
CA GLN A 38 18.14 5.23 3.66
C GLN A 38 18.54 4.05 2.75
N MET A 39 17.60 3.43 2.04
CA MET A 39 17.87 2.37 1.06
C MET A 39 18.04 2.90 -0.37
N LEU A 40 17.91 4.20 -0.57
CA LEU A 40 18.14 4.92 -1.82
C LEU A 40 19.48 5.66 -1.74
N ASP A 41 20.13 5.84 -2.88
CA ASP A 41 21.34 6.65 -2.98
C ASP A 41 20.99 8.14 -2.97
N ASP A 42 21.78 8.95 -2.26
CA ASP A 42 21.69 10.41 -2.19
C ASP A 42 20.30 10.95 -1.83
N ALA A 43 19.55 10.23 -1.01
CA ALA A 43 18.18 10.60 -0.66
C ALA A 43 18.13 11.86 0.22
N VAL A 44 17.29 12.81 -0.17
CA VAL A 44 17.04 14.06 0.54
C VAL A 44 15.55 14.26 0.79
N GLN A 45 15.22 14.94 1.88
CA GLN A 45 13.85 15.39 2.13
C GLN A 45 13.53 16.57 1.21
N VAL A 46 12.53 16.40 0.35
CA VAL A 46 12.14 17.46 -0.62
C VAL A 46 10.92 18.25 -0.16
N ALA A 47 10.07 17.64 0.66
CA ALA A 47 8.90 18.31 1.23
C ALA A 47 8.41 17.62 2.52
N GLN A 48 7.74 18.39 3.37
CA GLN A 48 6.97 17.89 4.51
C GLN A 48 5.78 18.82 4.76
N ASN A 49 4.58 18.26 4.74
CA ASN A 49 3.37 19.00 5.04
C ASN A 49 2.28 18.02 5.50
N ARG A 50 1.59 18.32 6.61
CA ARG A 50 0.58 17.44 7.20
C ARG A 50 1.13 16.03 7.43
N GLU A 51 0.41 15.00 6.98
CA GLU A 51 0.80 13.60 6.99
C GLU A 51 1.79 13.22 5.88
N TYR A 52 2.05 14.13 4.93
CA TYR A 52 2.93 13.87 3.79
C TYR A 52 4.37 14.28 4.11
N ASN A 53 5.22 13.29 4.21
CA ASN A 53 6.67 13.44 4.30
C ASN A 53 7.28 12.86 3.04
N VAL A 54 8.06 13.65 2.29
CA VAL A 54 8.53 13.28 0.95
C VAL A 54 10.04 13.34 0.88
N TYR A 55 10.64 12.21 0.52
CA TYR A 55 12.06 12.07 0.23
C TYR A 55 12.25 11.59 -1.20
N THR A 56 13.31 12.05 -1.84
CA THR A 56 13.68 11.58 -3.18
C THR A 56 15.17 11.29 -3.20
N GLY A 57 15.53 10.16 -3.79
CA GLY A 57 16.88 9.70 -4.03
C GLY A 57 16.97 8.96 -5.36
N THR A 58 17.99 8.13 -5.53
CA THR A 58 18.15 7.31 -6.72
C THR A 58 18.26 5.83 -6.37
N LEU A 59 17.83 4.99 -7.30
CA LEU A 59 17.94 3.54 -7.23
C LEU A 59 18.24 3.01 -8.63
N GLU A 60 19.29 2.21 -8.79
CA GLU A 60 19.73 1.77 -10.14
C GLU A 60 19.92 2.94 -11.12
N GLY A 61 20.23 4.15 -10.64
CA GLY A 61 20.40 5.35 -11.44
C GLY A 61 19.09 6.07 -11.86
N GLU A 62 17.93 5.58 -11.45
CA GLU A 62 16.63 6.22 -11.66
C GLU A 62 16.19 6.98 -10.40
N LYS A 63 15.48 8.09 -10.59
CA LYS A 63 14.91 8.85 -9.48
C LYS A 63 13.74 8.08 -8.87
N VAL A 64 13.79 7.85 -7.55
CA VAL A 64 12.76 7.17 -6.76
C VAL A 64 12.32 8.07 -5.62
N THR A 65 11.01 8.21 -5.45
CA THR A 65 10.42 9.02 -4.38
C THR A 65 9.78 8.11 -3.32
N VAL A 66 9.90 8.51 -2.07
CA VAL A 66 9.17 7.93 -0.95
C VAL A 66 8.26 9.00 -0.37
N CYS A 67 6.96 8.76 -0.34
CA CYS A 67 5.96 9.70 0.16
C CYS A 67 4.99 8.99 1.09
N SER A 68 4.83 9.49 2.33
CA SER A 68 3.78 8.97 3.20
C SER A 68 2.40 9.37 2.74
N THR A 69 1.42 8.50 2.96
CA THR A 69 0.02 8.73 2.57
C THR A 69 -0.87 9.15 3.74
N GLY A 70 -0.41 9.03 4.98
CA GLY A 70 -1.31 9.03 6.14
C GLY A 70 -2.18 7.77 6.15
N ILE A 71 -3.31 7.83 6.85
CA ILE A 71 -4.26 6.74 7.02
C ILE A 71 -5.53 7.00 6.20
N GLY A 72 -5.97 5.98 5.46
CA GLY A 72 -7.25 5.96 4.79
C GLY A 72 -7.26 6.40 3.34
N GLY A 73 -8.31 6.01 2.63
CA GLY A 73 -8.49 6.22 1.20
C GLY A 73 -8.36 7.68 0.75
N PRO A 74 -9.04 8.66 1.39
CA PRO A 74 -8.97 10.06 0.96
C PRO A 74 -7.57 10.63 0.95
N SER A 75 -6.79 10.40 2.01
CA SER A 75 -5.42 10.89 2.12
C SER A 75 -4.49 10.22 1.10
N ALA A 76 -4.61 8.89 0.93
CA ALA A 76 -3.84 8.15 -0.05
C ALA A 76 -4.16 8.58 -1.49
N ALA A 77 -5.43 8.80 -1.81
CA ALA A 77 -5.86 9.28 -3.13
C ALA A 77 -5.26 10.66 -3.47
N ILE A 78 -5.26 11.59 -2.52
CA ILE A 78 -4.64 12.91 -2.69
C ILE A 78 -3.15 12.78 -3.00
N ALA A 79 -2.41 11.95 -2.24
CA ALA A 79 -0.99 11.74 -2.47
C ALA A 79 -0.71 11.21 -3.89
N VAL A 80 -1.43 10.16 -4.32
CA VAL A 80 -1.24 9.55 -5.64
C VAL A 80 -1.59 10.53 -6.76
N GLU A 81 -2.70 11.28 -6.65
CA GLU A 81 -3.10 12.30 -7.63
C GLU A 81 -2.02 13.38 -7.81
N GLU A 82 -1.48 13.90 -6.71
CA GLU A 82 -0.50 14.96 -6.77
C GLU A 82 0.88 14.47 -7.24
N LEU A 83 1.27 13.25 -6.87
CA LEU A 83 2.49 12.60 -7.37
C LEU A 83 2.41 12.33 -8.88
N ILE A 84 1.25 11.89 -9.39
CA ILE A 84 1.03 11.73 -10.83
C ILE A 84 1.14 13.06 -11.58
N LYS A 85 0.63 14.15 -11.03
CA LYS A 85 0.80 15.50 -11.60
C LYS A 85 2.26 15.94 -11.65
N CYS A 86 3.11 15.40 -10.78
CA CYS A 86 4.55 15.58 -10.81
C CYS A 86 5.30 14.62 -11.76
N GLY A 87 4.59 13.70 -12.43
CA GLY A 87 5.19 12.79 -13.42
C GLY A 87 5.42 11.36 -12.93
N ALA A 88 5.01 11.00 -11.73
CA ALA A 88 5.06 9.62 -11.25
C ALA A 88 4.01 8.74 -11.97
N ASP A 89 4.39 7.50 -12.32
CA ASP A 89 3.51 6.55 -13.01
C ASP A 89 3.51 5.14 -12.42
N THR A 90 4.35 4.88 -11.41
CA THR A 90 4.50 3.56 -10.79
C THR A 90 4.56 3.68 -9.27
N PHE A 91 3.66 3.01 -8.58
CA PHE A 91 3.45 3.14 -7.15
C PHE A 91 3.45 1.78 -6.45
N ILE A 92 4.22 1.67 -5.37
CA ILE A 92 4.18 0.51 -4.45
C ILE A 92 3.82 0.99 -3.05
N ARG A 93 2.63 0.58 -2.59
CA ARG A 93 2.24 0.76 -1.20
C ARG A 93 3.00 -0.20 -0.29
N ILE A 94 3.52 0.32 0.81
CA ILE A 94 3.99 -0.49 1.94
C ILE A 94 3.09 -0.23 3.13
N GLY A 95 2.52 -1.28 3.69
CA GLY A 95 1.62 -1.14 4.82
C GLY A 95 1.75 -2.22 5.87
N THR A 96 0.93 -2.05 6.89
CA THR A 96 0.64 -3.05 7.91
C THR A 96 -0.84 -3.46 7.80
N SER A 97 -1.17 -4.66 8.24
CA SER A 97 -2.52 -5.20 8.11
C SER A 97 -2.85 -6.19 9.22
N GLY A 98 -4.13 -6.43 9.45
CA GLY A 98 -4.60 -7.55 10.26
C GLY A 98 -4.89 -8.76 9.39
N GLY A 99 -4.33 -9.94 9.72
CA GLY A 99 -4.59 -11.18 9.01
C GLY A 99 -6.06 -11.61 9.14
N MET A 100 -6.62 -12.12 8.05
CA MET A 100 -8.00 -12.67 7.99
C MET A 100 -7.99 -14.16 7.69
N ASP A 101 -7.39 -14.59 6.60
CA ASP A 101 -7.29 -16.03 6.24
C ASP A 101 -6.36 -16.77 7.22
N LEU A 102 -6.75 -17.96 7.66
CA LEU A 102 -5.98 -18.78 8.61
C LEU A 102 -4.57 -19.14 8.12
N LYS A 103 -4.30 -19.10 6.81
CA LYS A 103 -2.96 -19.33 6.26
C LYS A 103 -1.99 -18.20 6.52
N VAL A 104 -2.47 -16.96 6.77
CA VAL A 104 -1.67 -15.77 7.04
C VAL A 104 -1.37 -15.68 8.53
N SER A 105 -0.12 -15.57 8.92
CA SER A 105 0.32 -15.32 10.29
C SER A 105 0.95 -13.93 10.41
N GLY A 106 1.01 -13.39 11.61
CA GLY A 106 1.80 -12.19 11.89
C GLY A 106 3.25 -12.38 11.41
N GLY A 107 3.84 -11.36 10.81
CA GLY A 107 5.14 -11.39 10.15
C GLY A 107 5.12 -11.85 8.69
N ASP A 108 4.08 -12.54 8.22
CA ASP A 108 3.96 -12.91 6.81
C ASP A 108 3.76 -11.66 5.93
N LEU A 109 4.31 -11.69 4.71
CA LEU A 109 4.04 -10.68 3.69
C LEU A 109 2.74 -11.01 2.94
N VAL A 110 1.94 -10.00 2.66
CA VAL A 110 0.76 -10.12 1.80
C VAL A 110 0.91 -9.15 0.64
N ILE A 111 1.01 -9.69 -0.57
CA ILE A 111 1.03 -8.94 -1.83
C ILE A 111 -0.41 -8.83 -2.31
N ALA A 112 -0.93 -7.61 -2.38
CA ALA A 112 -2.28 -7.35 -2.80
C ALA A 112 -2.41 -7.44 -4.33
N SER A 113 -3.11 -8.45 -4.83
CA SER A 113 -3.48 -8.56 -6.25
C SER A 113 -4.73 -7.76 -6.60
N ALA A 114 -5.62 -7.58 -5.63
CA ALA A 114 -6.82 -6.75 -5.70
C ALA A 114 -7.23 -6.35 -4.27
N ALA A 115 -8.13 -5.37 -4.17
CA ALA A 115 -8.69 -4.94 -2.90
C ALA A 115 -10.22 -4.91 -2.94
N VAL A 116 -10.85 -5.42 -1.88
CA VAL A 116 -12.27 -5.20 -1.62
C VAL A 116 -12.46 -3.73 -1.28
N ARG A 117 -13.35 -3.07 -2.00
CA ARG A 117 -13.70 -1.66 -1.86
C ARG A 117 -14.68 -1.48 -0.70
N GLY A 118 -14.20 -1.68 0.54
CA GLY A 118 -14.99 -1.55 1.77
C GLY A 118 -15.02 -0.13 2.34
N GLU A 119 -14.65 0.86 1.53
CA GLU A 119 -14.47 2.27 1.87
C GLU A 119 -15.22 3.17 0.86
N GLY A 120 -15.32 4.47 1.14
CA GLY A 120 -16.09 5.41 0.33
C GLY A 120 -15.33 6.11 -0.80
N THR A 121 -14.01 6.22 -0.70
CA THR A 121 -13.19 7.01 -1.64
C THR A 121 -13.27 6.48 -3.08
N THR A 122 -13.22 5.16 -3.24
CA THR A 122 -13.24 4.55 -4.57
C THR A 122 -14.55 4.74 -5.32
N ALA A 123 -15.66 5.02 -4.62
CA ALA A 123 -16.95 5.34 -5.24
C ALA A 123 -16.92 6.68 -6.00
N GLU A 124 -16.01 7.60 -5.62
CA GLU A 124 -15.81 8.87 -6.31
C GLU A 124 -14.92 8.72 -7.58
N TYR A 125 -14.27 7.55 -7.76
CA TYR A 125 -13.37 7.28 -8.89
C TYR A 125 -13.90 6.26 -9.89
N LEU A 126 -14.57 5.21 -9.40
CA LEU A 126 -14.95 4.05 -10.22
C LEU A 126 -16.42 3.68 -10.01
N PRO A 127 -17.11 3.17 -11.05
CA PRO A 127 -18.43 2.52 -10.88
C PRO A 127 -18.35 1.44 -9.78
N VAL A 128 -19.48 1.18 -9.10
CA VAL A 128 -19.54 0.28 -7.94
C VAL A 128 -19.09 -1.14 -8.26
N ASP A 129 -19.38 -1.61 -9.46
CA ASP A 129 -19.07 -2.95 -9.97
C ASP A 129 -17.67 -3.06 -10.60
N TYR A 130 -16.92 -1.95 -10.72
CA TYR A 130 -15.55 -2.00 -11.24
C TYR A 130 -14.57 -2.41 -10.13
N PRO A 131 -13.73 -3.46 -10.35
CA PRO A 131 -12.84 -3.95 -9.31
C PRO A 131 -11.63 -3.02 -9.09
N ALA A 132 -11.15 -2.92 -7.85
CA ALA A 132 -9.86 -2.31 -7.52
C ALA A 132 -8.77 -3.38 -7.65
N VAL A 133 -8.06 -3.41 -8.78
CA VAL A 133 -7.01 -4.39 -9.07
C VAL A 133 -5.64 -3.73 -9.12
N ALA A 134 -4.63 -4.46 -8.65
CA ALA A 134 -3.24 -4.06 -8.79
C ALA A 134 -2.75 -4.29 -10.23
N ASP A 135 -1.70 -3.58 -10.62
CA ASP A 135 -0.99 -3.81 -11.88
C ASP A 135 -0.23 -5.14 -11.83
N PHE A 136 -0.37 -5.95 -12.88
CA PHE A 136 0.22 -7.29 -12.93
C PHE A 136 1.75 -7.26 -12.86
N LEU A 137 2.41 -6.32 -13.54
CA LEU A 137 3.88 -6.23 -13.54
C LEU A 137 4.40 -5.84 -12.16
N VAL A 138 3.67 -4.98 -11.43
CA VAL A 138 4.03 -4.62 -10.06
C VAL A 138 3.83 -5.80 -9.11
N VAL A 139 2.75 -6.58 -9.28
CA VAL A 139 2.51 -7.80 -8.47
C VAL A 139 3.59 -8.85 -8.74
N ASP A 140 4.00 -9.06 -10.00
CA ASP A 140 5.06 -10.00 -10.35
C ASP A 140 6.42 -9.57 -9.77
N ALA A 141 6.78 -8.30 -9.88
CA ALA A 141 8.00 -7.77 -9.29
C ALA A 141 8.02 -7.94 -7.77
N LEU A 142 6.90 -7.65 -7.09
CA LEU A 142 6.75 -7.88 -5.65
C LEU A 142 6.87 -9.37 -5.28
N LYS A 143 6.26 -10.26 -6.07
CA LYS A 143 6.38 -11.70 -5.88
C LYS A 143 7.83 -12.16 -5.94
N ARG A 144 8.54 -11.78 -6.99
CA ARG A 144 9.97 -12.15 -7.16
C ARG A 144 10.83 -11.58 -6.03
N ALA A 145 10.60 -10.34 -5.62
CA ALA A 145 11.29 -9.76 -4.47
C ALA A 145 11.00 -10.51 -3.15
N ALA A 146 9.75 -10.92 -2.93
CA ALA A 146 9.35 -11.66 -1.74
C ALA A 146 9.95 -13.07 -1.69
N GLU A 147 10.14 -13.75 -2.82
CA GLU A 147 10.74 -15.07 -2.92
C GLU A 147 12.16 -15.13 -2.35
N PHE A 148 12.94 -14.05 -2.50
CA PHE A 148 14.30 -13.97 -1.97
C PHE A 148 14.36 -13.79 -0.44
N THR A 149 13.29 -13.29 0.19
CA THR A 149 13.26 -12.93 1.61
C THR A 149 12.32 -13.78 2.44
N SER A 150 11.63 -14.75 1.84
CA SER A 150 10.63 -15.57 2.50
C SER A 150 11.08 -17.02 2.68
N THR A 151 10.58 -17.67 3.73
CA THR A 151 10.76 -19.09 4.01
C THR A 151 9.40 -19.76 4.23
N ASN A 152 9.39 -21.08 4.52
CA ASN A 152 8.15 -21.79 4.88
C ASN A 152 7.78 -21.67 6.36
N GLU A 153 8.56 -20.93 7.16
CA GLU A 153 8.31 -20.76 8.58
C GLU A 153 7.16 -19.76 8.82
N ILE A 154 6.37 -20.00 9.87
CA ILE A 154 5.31 -19.10 10.32
C ILE A 154 5.91 -17.72 10.64
N GLY A 155 5.28 -16.67 10.10
CA GLY A 155 5.76 -15.29 10.23
C GLY A 155 6.86 -14.91 9.25
N ASN A 156 7.23 -15.80 8.33
CA ASN A 156 8.28 -15.54 7.34
C ASN A 156 7.89 -15.93 5.89
N ARG A 157 6.62 -16.23 5.66
CA ARG A 157 6.06 -16.58 4.35
C ARG A 157 5.65 -15.33 3.57
N TYR A 158 5.25 -15.53 2.32
CA TYR A 158 4.49 -14.55 1.57
C TYR A 158 3.23 -15.17 0.97
N HIS A 159 2.22 -14.34 0.75
CA HIS A 159 0.93 -14.70 0.15
C HIS A 159 0.56 -13.66 -0.90
N ILE A 160 -0.13 -14.09 -1.95
CA ILE A 160 -0.67 -13.21 -2.99
C ILE A 160 -2.17 -13.39 -3.04
N GLY A 161 -2.94 -12.32 -3.00
CA GLY A 161 -4.40 -12.41 -3.07
C GLY A 161 -5.11 -11.11 -2.76
N VAL A 162 -6.41 -11.24 -2.55
CA VAL A 162 -7.29 -10.11 -2.28
C VAL A 162 -7.12 -9.64 -0.83
N VAL A 163 -7.06 -8.31 -0.66
CA VAL A 163 -7.08 -7.66 0.66
C VAL A 163 -8.38 -6.88 0.84
N HIS A 164 -8.72 -6.50 2.07
CA HIS A 164 -9.87 -5.67 2.36
C HIS A 164 -9.42 -4.28 2.80
N SER A 165 -9.84 -3.24 2.06
CA SER A 165 -9.65 -1.84 2.46
C SER A 165 -10.91 -1.32 3.13
N LYS A 166 -10.76 -0.80 4.38
CA LYS A 166 -11.87 -0.28 5.19
C LYS A 166 -11.66 1.18 5.57
N ASP A 167 -12.73 1.86 5.97
CA ASP A 167 -12.69 3.25 6.47
C ASP A 167 -12.59 3.35 8.00
N SER A 168 -13.01 2.31 8.73
CA SER A 168 -13.02 2.36 10.18
C SER A 168 -12.18 1.24 10.80
N PHE A 169 -11.06 1.62 11.44
CA PHE A 169 -10.24 0.66 12.20
C PHE A 169 -11.03 0.09 13.38
N TYR A 170 -11.54 0.94 14.26
CA TYR A 170 -12.25 0.51 15.48
C TYR A 170 -13.59 -0.15 15.19
N GLY A 171 -14.28 0.27 14.11
CA GLY A 171 -15.52 -0.39 13.68
C GLY A 171 -15.32 -1.88 13.35
N GLU A 172 -14.15 -2.25 12.82
CA GLU A 172 -13.84 -3.64 12.47
C GLU A 172 -13.18 -4.42 13.62
N VAL A 173 -12.30 -3.77 14.40
CA VAL A 173 -11.55 -4.42 15.49
C VAL A 173 -12.40 -4.59 16.73
N GLU A 174 -13.33 -3.65 16.99
CA GLU A 174 -14.23 -3.64 18.13
C GLU A 174 -15.70 -3.53 17.69
N PRO A 175 -16.21 -4.44 16.85
CA PRO A 175 -17.56 -4.32 16.26
C PRO A 175 -18.66 -4.27 17.31
N GLU A 176 -18.46 -4.87 18.50
CA GLU A 176 -19.43 -4.91 19.57
C GLU A 176 -19.79 -3.51 20.09
N ASN A 177 -18.92 -2.53 19.90
CA ASN A 177 -19.14 -1.13 20.28
C ASN A 177 -19.93 -0.34 19.21
N SER A 178 -20.26 -0.97 18.07
CA SER A 178 -20.94 -0.32 16.95
C SER A 178 -22.43 -0.62 16.91
N PRO A 179 -23.30 0.38 16.66
CA PRO A 179 -24.72 0.14 16.43
C PRO A 179 -25.02 -0.66 15.15
N VAL A 180 -24.06 -0.79 14.25
CA VAL A 180 -24.14 -1.55 12.99
C VAL A 180 -23.33 -2.84 13.00
N LYS A 181 -23.04 -3.38 14.18
CA LYS A 181 -22.19 -4.56 14.37
C LYS A 181 -22.61 -5.78 13.55
N GLU A 182 -23.90 -6.03 13.42
CA GLU A 182 -24.42 -7.17 12.64
C GLU A 182 -23.97 -7.06 11.17
N ASN A 183 -24.01 -5.85 10.61
CA ASN A 183 -23.58 -5.58 9.24
C ASN A 183 -22.05 -5.78 9.09
N ILE A 184 -21.28 -5.29 10.07
CA ILE A 184 -19.82 -5.45 10.10
C ILE A 184 -19.44 -6.92 10.16
N ASN A 185 -20.02 -7.66 11.11
CA ASN A 185 -19.74 -9.08 11.30
C ASN A 185 -20.17 -9.92 10.08
N SER A 186 -21.33 -9.62 9.47
CA SER A 186 -21.79 -10.30 8.26
C SER A 186 -20.84 -10.10 7.08
N ARG A 187 -20.36 -8.85 6.85
CA ARG A 187 -19.38 -8.55 5.79
C ARG A 187 -18.05 -9.23 6.07
N TRP A 188 -17.54 -9.15 7.29
CA TRP A 188 -16.31 -9.83 7.70
C TRP A 188 -16.36 -11.32 7.39
N LYS A 189 -17.45 -11.99 7.82
CA LYS A 189 -17.67 -13.41 7.53
C LYS A 189 -17.67 -13.70 6.03
N SER A 190 -18.36 -12.90 5.23
CA SER A 190 -18.40 -13.06 3.77
C SER A 190 -17.01 -12.92 3.15
N TYR A 191 -16.19 -11.97 3.61
CA TYR A 191 -14.83 -11.78 3.09
C TYR A 191 -13.91 -12.94 3.48
N LEU A 192 -14.07 -13.50 4.68
CA LEU A 192 -13.36 -14.73 5.08
C LEU A 192 -13.72 -15.90 4.18
N GLU A 193 -15.01 -16.12 3.93
CA GLU A 193 -15.51 -17.19 3.06
C GLU A 193 -15.05 -17.02 1.61
N CYS A 194 -14.84 -15.79 1.15
CA CYS A 194 -14.25 -15.47 -0.16
C CYS A 194 -12.71 -15.58 -0.19
N GLY A 195 -12.05 -15.89 0.91
CA GLY A 195 -10.60 -16.05 0.99
C GLY A 195 -9.82 -14.74 0.99
N CYS A 196 -10.40 -13.65 1.51
CA CYS A 196 -9.68 -12.40 1.72
C CYS A 196 -8.54 -12.62 2.72
N LEU A 197 -7.32 -12.18 2.35
CA LEU A 197 -6.10 -12.52 3.10
C LEU A 197 -5.92 -11.68 4.35
N THR A 198 -6.20 -10.37 4.24
CA THR A 198 -5.87 -9.40 5.28
C THR A 198 -6.69 -8.13 5.12
N SER A 199 -6.81 -7.34 6.20
CA SER A 199 -7.53 -6.08 6.23
C SER A 199 -6.57 -4.91 6.48
N GLU A 200 -6.72 -3.85 5.67
CA GLU A 200 -5.94 -2.60 5.72
C GLU A 200 -6.84 -1.41 5.34
N MET A 201 -6.33 -0.25 4.93
CA MET A 201 -7.17 0.95 4.77
C MET A 201 -6.94 1.75 3.47
N GLU A 202 -5.99 1.40 2.57
CA GLU A 202 -5.60 2.29 1.46
C GLU A 202 -5.46 1.62 0.09
N CYS A 203 -5.23 0.31 -0.01
CA CYS A 203 -4.97 -0.37 -1.29
C CYS A 203 -6.07 -0.11 -2.33
N ALA A 204 -7.34 -0.17 -1.94
CA ALA A 204 -8.45 0.05 -2.86
C ALA A 204 -8.39 1.45 -3.48
N ALA A 205 -8.17 2.49 -2.69
CA ALA A 205 -8.07 3.86 -3.16
C ALA A 205 -6.87 4.07 -4.09
N ILE A 206 -5.69 3.55 -3.71
CA ILE A 206 -4.47 3.64 -4.53
C ILE A 206 -4.68 2.95 -5.88
N PHE A 207 -5.27 1.75 -5.89
CA PHE A 207 -5.54 1.01 -7.12
C PHE A 207 -6.59 1.72 -7.98
N ALA A 208 -7.65 2.26 -7.38
CA ALA A 208 -8.68 2.99 -8.11
C ALA A 208 -8.14 4.25 -8.79
N VAL A 209 -7.33 5.05 -8.09
CA VAL A 209 -6.67 6.22 -8.69
C VAL A 209 -5.72 5.77 -9.80
N GLY A 210 -4.91 4.73 -9.58
CA GLY A 210 -4.02 4.17 -10.59
C GLY A 210 -4.76 3.75 -11.86
N ILE A 211 -5.88 3.04 -11.73
CA ILE A 211 -6.73 2.62 -12.87
C ILE A 211 -7.20 3.84 -13.67
N VAL A 212 -7.76 4.84 -12.99
CA VAL A 212 -8.31 6.05 -13.65
C VAL A 212 -7.22 6.88 -14.31
N ARG A 213 -6.04 6.95 -13.72
CA ARG A 213 -4.90 7.75 -14.20
C ARG A 213 -3.93 6.96 -15.08
N ARG A 214 -4.17 5.66 -15.33
CA ARG A 214 -3.30 4.79 -16.10
C ARG A 214 -1.90 4.64 -15.53
N ALA A 215 -1.79 4.69 -14.21
CA ALA A 215 -0.55 4.45 -13.46
C ALA A 215 -0.52 3.00 -12.94
N ARG A 216 0.67 2.43 -12.86
CA ARG A 216 0.89 1.09 -12.30
C ARG A 216 0.88 1.16 -10.78
N CYS A 217 0.01 0.40 -10.13
CA CYS A 217 -0.08 0.37 -8.67
C CYS A 217 -0.03 -1.05 -8.14
N GLY A 218 0.65 -1.25 -7.02
CA GLY A 218 0.65 -2.49 -6.26
C GLY A 218 0.86 -2.23 -4.78
N GLY A 219 0.82 -3.30 -3.97
CA GLY A 219 1.02 -3.16 -2.53
C GLY A 219 1.58 -4.42 -1.89
N VAL A 220 2.44 -4.23 -0.89
CA VAL A 220 2.95 -5.27 -0.01
C VAL A 220 2.74 -4.86 1.44
N LEU A 221 2.17 -5.77 2.21
CA LEU A 221 1.75 -5.55 3.59
C LEU A 221 2.43 -6.56 4.50
N THR A 222 2.82 -6.12 5.70
CA THR A 222 3.13 -7.04 6.79
C THR A 222 1.84 -7.32 7.57
N ALA A 223 1.46 -8.56 7.71
CA ALA A 223 0.44 -8.94 8.68
C ALA A 223 1.02 -8.76 10.08
N LEU A 224 0.36 -7.97 10.95
CA LEU A 224 0.86 -7.74 12.31
C LEU A 224 0.43 -8.84 13.28
N TRP A 225 -0.78 -9.33 13.10
CA TRP A 225 -1.43 -10.43 13.84
C TRP A 225 -2.56 -11.01 13.00
N ASN A 226 -3.14 -12.12 13.46
CA ASN A 226 -4.35 -12.67 12.85
C ASN A 226 -5.37 -13.08 13.90
N VAL A 227 -6.46 -12.32 14.00
CA VAL A 227 -7.52 -12.55 14.99
C VAL A 227 -8.24 -13.89 14.77
N GLU A 228 -8.38 -14.35 13.53
CA GLU A 228 -9.05 -15.61 13.22
C GLU A 228 -8.18 -16.82 13.64
N ARG A 229 -6.85 -16.72 13.52
CA ARG A 229 -5.92 -17.71 14.07
C ARG A 229 -6.04 -17.79 15.59
N SER A 230 -6.10 -16.64 16.27
CA SER A 230 -6.30 -16.57 17.71
C SER A 230 -7.63 -17.23 18.13
N LYS A 231 -8.73 -16.94 17.44
CA LYS A 231 -10.03 -17.58 17.66
C LYS A 231 -10.00 -19.10 17.41
N ALA A 232 -9.22 -19.55 16.44
CA ALA A 232 -9.06 -20.96 16.10
C ALA A 232 -8.04 -21.70 16.99
N GLY A 233 -7.40 -21.03 17.94
CA GLY A 233 -6.36 -21.61 18.80
C GLY A 233 -5.08 -21.99 18.03
N LEU A 234 -4.83 -21.37 16.88
CA LEU A 234 -3.65 -21.63 16.06
C LEU A 234 -2.49 -20.71 16.48
N PRO A 235 -1.24 -21.19 16.38
CA PRO A 235 -0.06 -20.34 16.62
C PRO A 235 -0.07 -19.10 15.71
N ASP A 236 0.25 -17.95 16.27
CA ASP A 236 0.39 -16.69 15.54
C ASP A 236 1.68 -15.98 15.97
N ASN A 237 2.35 -15.31 15.03
CA ASN A 237 3.55 -14.52 15.29
C ASN A 237 3.17 -13.04 15.28
N ILE A 238 2.93 -12.48 16.47
CA ILE A 238 2.59 -11.05 16.58
C ILE A 238 3.86 -10.21 16.41
N THR A 239 3.82 -9.22 15.54
CA THR A 239 4.96 -8.33 15.25
C THR A 239 4.51 -6.92 14.90
N ASP A 240 5.38 -5.94 15.06
CA ASP A 240 5.27 -4.57 14.53
C ASP A 240 6.35 -4.25 13.47
N ASP A 241 7.21 -5.23 13.17
CA ASP A 241 8.31 -5.08 12.21
C ASP A 241 7.82 -5.17 10.76
N SER A 242 7.97 -4.08 10.03
CA SER A 242 7.67 -3.99 8.59
C SER A 242 8.92 -3.97 7.70
N SER A 243 10.10 -4.27 8.24
CA SER A 243 11.38 -4.19 7.52
C SER A 243 11.42 -5.09 6.29
N ARG A 244 10.79 -6.28 6.35
CA ARG A 244 10.70 -7.20 5.19
C ARG A 244 9.84 -6.62 4.07
N ALA A 245 8.70 -5.99 4.39
CA ALA A 245 7.85 -5.35 3.39
C ALA A 245 8.57 -4.15 2.75
N ILE A 246 9.31 -3.37 3.53
CA ILE A 246 10.15 -2.28 3.04
C ILE A 246 11.19 -2.80 2.04
N ARG A 247 11.95 -3.83 2.42
CA ARG A 247 12.95 -4.43 1.54
C ARG A 247 12.32 -5.00 0.27
N CYS A 248 11.23 -5.73 0.41
CA CYS A 248 10.49 -6.30 -0.71
C CYS A 248 10.05 -5.21 -1.72
N ALA A 249 9.53 -4.07 -1.25
CA ALA A 249 9.12 -2.98 -2.12
C ALA A 249 10.30 -2.32 -2.83
N VAL A 250 11.41 -2.06 -2.13
CA VAL A 250 12.62 -1.48 -2.74
C VAL A 250 13.20 -2.42 -3.80
N ASP A 251 13.27 -3.72 -3.51
CA ASP A 251 13.76 -4.70 -4.47
C ASP A 251 12.82 -4.88 -5.66
N ALA A 252 11.50 -4.77 -5.46
CA ALA A 252 10.52 -4.76 -6.55
C ALA A 252 10.71 -3.53 -7.47
N ILE A 253 10.98 -2.33 -6.92
CA ILE A 253 11.33 -1.15 -7.73
C ILE A 253 12.61 -1.40 -8.55
N ARG A 254 13.66 -2.04 -7.97
CA ARG A 254 14.87 -2.41 -8.73
C ARG A 254 14.55 -3.32 -9.92
N ILE A 255 13.66 -4.29 -9.72
CA ILE A 255 13.21 -5.20 -10.77
C ILE A 255 12.49 -4.42 -11.87
N LEU A 256 11.51 -3.58 -11.51
CA LEU A 256 10.74 -2.78 -12.47
C LEU A 256 11.62 -1.82 -13.27
N ILE A 257 12.58 -1.15 -12.64
CA ILE A 257 13.53 -0.27 -13.32
C ILE A 257 14.33 -1.03 -14.39
N LYS A 258 14.81 -2.22 -14.07
CA LYS A 258 15.59 -3.05 -15.02
C LYS A 258 14.71 -3.50 -16.18
N GLU A 259 13.51 -3.99 -15.90
CA GLU A 259 12.59 -4.43 -16.95
C GLU A 259 12.11 -3.29 -17.87
N ASP A 260 11.83 -2.12 -17.29
CA ASP A 260 11.44 -0.95 -18.08
C ASP A 260 12.57 -0.50 -19.02
N ARG A 261 13.85 -0.66 -18.62
CA ARG A 261 15.01 -0.37 -19.49
C ARG A 261 15.19 -1.37 -20.60
N ASP A 262 14.92 -2.65 -20.33
CA ASP A 262 15.10 -3.73 -21.30
C ASP A 262 13.99 -3.70 -22.37
N ASN A 263 12.85 -3.07 -22.10
CA ASN A 263 11.72 -2.97 -23.02
C ASN A 263 11.69 -1.66 -23.85
N PHE A 264 12.66 -0.78 -23.65
CA PHE A 264 12.89 0.46 -24.44
C PHE A 264 14.29 0.50 -25.05
#